data_54ba300e25b2984168ac09d4adc3794e
#
_entry.id   54ba300e25b2984168ac09d4adc3794e
#
_cell.length_a   1.000
_cell.length_b   1.000
_cell.length_c   1.000
_cell.angle_alpha   90.00
_cell.angle_beta   90.00
_cell.angle_gamma   90.00
#
_symmetry.space_group_name_H-M   'P 1'
#
loop_
_entity.id
_entity.type
_entity.pdbx_description
1 polymer ?
#
loop_
_entity_poly.entity_id
_entity_poly.type
_entity_poly.pdbx_seq_one_letter_code
_entity_poly.pdbx_strand_id
1 'polypeptide(L)'
;MVGGPGYPARILICEGFATGCTLAEIDSDALVLAAIDCGNLKAVATGARNRWPTADIVVCGDDDRQTPGNPGVTAARAAAIAAGARYALPEWPPAAPLHLSDFNDLHTWQKGAE
;
A
#
# COMPACT_ATOMS: atom_id res chain seq x y z
N MET A 1 23.73 3.84 -11.03
CA MET A 1 23.50 2.42 -11.34
C MET A 1 22.21 1.96 -10.71
N VAL A 2 21.39 1.31 -11.49
CA VAL A 2 20.09 0.79 -11.02
C VAL A 2 20.32 -0.57 -10.35
N GLY A 3 19.69 -0.77 -9.18
CA GLY A 3 19.78 -2.04 -8.50
C GLY A 3 21.04 -2.28 -7.69
N GLY A 4 21.85 -1.27 -7.43
CA GLY A 4 23.02 -1.39 -6.57
C GLY A 4 22.62 -1.57 -5.11
N PRO A 5 23.62 -1.85 -4.21
CA PRO A 5 23.34 -1.95 -2.78
C PRO A 5 22.60 -0.73 -2.25
N GLY A 6 21.52 -0.93 -1.51
CA GLY A 6 20.67 0.15 -1.00
C GLY A 6 19.65 0.68 -1.98
N TYR A 7 19.64 0.20 -3.22
CA TYR A 7 18.62 0.57 -4.20
C TYR A 7 17.47 -0.43 -4.14
N PRO A 8 16.26 -0.02 -3.70
CA PRO A 8 15.14 -0.95 -3.60
C PRO A 8 14.62 -1.35 -4.98
N ALA A 9 14.46 -2.65 -5.22
CA ALA A 9 13.83 -3.14 -6.45
C ALA A 9 12.32 -2.92 -6.40
N ARG A 10 11.72 -3.10 -5.22
CA ARG A 10 10.27 -2.93 -4.99
C ARG A 10 10.03 -2.02 -3.81
N ILE A 11 9.07 -1.13 -3.98
CA ILE A 11 8.65 -0.21 -2.92
C ILE A 11 7.15 -0.38 -2.73
N LEU A 12 6.73 -0.66 -1.49
CA LEU A 12 5.32 -0.72 -1.12
C LEU A 12 4.98 0.53 -0.33
N ILE A 13 3.94 1.24 -0.75
CA ILE A 13 3.51 2.48 -0.11
C ILE A 13 2.11 2.28 0.43
N CYS A 14 1.90 2.61 1.69
CA CYS A 14 0.59 2.49 2.34
C CYS A 14 0.28 3.74 3.14
N GLU A 15 -0.97 3.84 3.61
CA GLU A 15 -1.41 4.97 4.42
C GLU A 15 -0.96 4.82 5.87
N GLY A 16 -1.31 3.72 6.52
CA GLY A 16 -1.15 3.57 7.97
C GLY A 16 0.08 2.80 8.39
N PHE A 17 0.53 3.06 9.62
CA PHE A 17 1.68 2.39 10.21
C PHE A 17 1.47 0.89 10.37
N ALA A 18 0.29 0.48 10.89
CA ALA A 18 0.00 -0.94 11.10
C ALA A 18 0.02 -1.74 9.79
N THR A 19 -0.55 -1.17 8.73
CA THR A 19 -0.50 -1.77 7.39
C THR A 19 0.96 -1.88 6.92
N GLY A 20 1.76 -0.84 7.16
CA GLY A 20 3.19 -0.87 6.80
C GLY A 20 3.95 -2.00 7.49
N CYS A 21 3.70 -2.23 8.77
CA CYS A 21 4.32 -3.33 9.50
C CYS A 21 3.90 -4.69 8.91
N THR A 22 2.62 -4.85 8.57
CA THR A 22 2.12 -6.08 7.96
C THR A 22 2.76 -6.34 6.61
N LEU A 23 2.86 -5.31 5.76
CA LEU A 23 3.50 -5.45 4.44
C LEU A 23 4.97 -5.80 4.55
N ALA A 24 5.67 -5.23 5.52
CA ALA A 24 7.08 -5.54 5.76
C ALA A 24 7.28 -7.00 6.20
N GLU A 25 6.34 -7.57 6.93
CA GLU A 25 6.37 -8.99 7.29
C GLU A 25 6.09 -9.89 6.08
N ILE A 26 5.16 -9.49 5.21
CA ILE A 26 4.76 -10.28 4.04
C ILE A 26 5.85 -10.24 2.95
N ASP A 27 6.44 -9.09 2.72
CA ASP A 27 7.47 -8.90 1.69
C ASP A 27 8.70 -8.25 2.32
N SER A 28 9.54 -9.07 2.91
CA SER A 28 10.73 -8.61 3.64
C SER A 28 11.80 -7.98 2.73
N ASP A 29 11.72 -8.21 1.42
CA ASP A 29 12.68 -7.66 0.47
C ASP A 29 12.28 -6.27 -0.06
N ALA A 30 11.03 -5.85 0.19
CA ALA A 30 10.56 -4.55 -0.25
C ALA A 30 10.91 -3.46 0.75
N LEU A 31 11.12 -2.25 0.24
CA LEU A 31 11.11 -1.06 1.08
C LEU A 31 9.65 -0.66 1.30
N VAL A 32 9.24 -0.51 2.55
CA VAL A 32 7.87 -0.13 2.89
C VAL A 32 7.86 1.29 3.44
N LEU A 33 7.02 2.14 2.85
CA LEU A 33 6.86 3.53 3.27
C LEU A 33 5.41 3.76 3.70
N ALA A 34 5.21 4.20 4.94
CA ALA A 34 3.89 4.57 5.44
C ALA A 34 3.73 6.09 5.38
N ALA A 35 2.70 6.54 4.69
CA ALA A 35 2.43 7.97 4.51
C ALA A 35 1.81 8.62 5.75
N ILE A 36 1.24 7.82 6.62
CA ILE A 36 0.60 8.17 7.90
C ILE A 36 -0.80 8.73 7.73
N ASP A 37 -1.10 9.42 6.63
CA ASP A 37 -2.48 9.76 6.28
C ASP A 37 -2.68 9.76 4.76
N CYS A 38 -3.93 9.69 4.32
CA CYS A 38 -4.24 9.58 2.89
C CYS A 38 -3.90 10.85 2.12
N GLY A 39 -3.87 12.01 2.79
CA GLY A 39 -3.47 13.27 2.16
C GLY A 39 -2.00 13.29 1.75
N ASN A 40 -1.16 12.46 2.37
CA ASN A 40 0.26 12.36 2.06
C ASN A 40 0.59 11.26 1.05
N LEU A 41 -0.35 10.40 0.71
CA LEU A 41 -0.07 9.21 -0.09
C LEU A 41 0.52 9.56 -1.45
N LYS A 42 -0.06 10.53 -2.14
CA LYS A 42 0.43 11.01 -3.43
C LYS A 42 1.83 11.61 -3.32
N ALA A 43 2.08 12.43 -2.30
CA ALA A 43 3.38 13.07 -2.09
C ALA A 43 4.47 12.03 -1.82
N VAL A 44 4.18 11.02 -1.00
CA VAL A 44 5.13 9.95 -0.71
C VAL A 44 5.41 9.13 -1.97
N ALA A 45 4.36 8.80 -2.74
CA ALA A 45 4.52 8.01 -3.97
C ALA A 45 5.35 8.76 -5.01
N THR A 46 5.08 10.03 -5.24
CA THR A 46 5.85 10.83 -6.21
C THR A 46 7.28 11.06 -5.74
N GLY A 47 7.48 11.27 -4.44
CA GLY A 47 8.82 11.38 -3.85
C GLY A 47 9.62 10.09 -4.03
N ALA A 48 8.99 8.94 -3.82
CA ALA A 48 9.64 7.65 -4.03
C ALA A 48 10.02 7.45 -5.50
N ARG A 49 9.15 7.82 -6.43
CA ARG A 49 9.47 7.72 -7.87
C ARG A 49 10.64 8.63 -8.24
N ASN A 50 10.70 9.82 -7.70
CA ASN A 50 11.81 10.74 -7.96
C ASN A 50 13.13 10.20 -7.37
N ARG A 51 13.07 9.60 -6.20
CA ARG A 51 14.25 9.04 -5.53
C ARG A 51 14.74 7.76 -6.23
N TRP A 52 13.81 6.90 -6.66
CA TRP A 52 14.12 5.61 -7.27
C TRP A 52 13.36 5.46 -8.60
N PRO A 53 13.87 6.09 -9.68
CA PRO A 53 13.13 6.20 -10.94
C PRO A 53 12.73 4.88 -11.61
N THR A 54 13.45 3.79 -11.32
CA THR A 54 13.22 2.50 -11.98
C THR A 54 12.65 1.44 -11.03
N ALA A 55 12.38 1.79 -9.77
CA ALA A 55 11.82 0.83 -8.83
C ALA A 55 10.39 0.44 -9.21
N ASP A 56 9.99 -0.79 -8.87
CA ASP A 56 8.61 -1.23 -8.98
C ASP A 56 7.85 -0.70 -7.75
N ILE A 57 7.07 0.34 -7.95
CA ILE A 57 6.32 0.99 -6.88
C ILE A 57 4.88 0.49 -6.92
N VAL A 58 4.40 -0.01 -5.77
CA VAL A 58 3.01 -0.44 -5.60
C VAL A 58 2.40 0.35 -4.45
N VAL A 59 1.34 1.08 -4.74
CA VAL A 59 0.56 1.77 -3.71
C VAL A 59 -0.47 0.79 -3.16
N CYS A 60 -0.29 0.39 -1.90
CA CYS A 60 -1.16 -0.59 -1.24
C CYS A 60 -2.27 0.19 -0.54
N GLY A 61 -3.40 0.31 -1.22
CA GLY A 61 -4.52 1.13 -0.77
C GLY A 61 -5.42 0.43 0.23
N ASP A 62 -6.08 1.24 1.05
CA ASP A 62 -7.20 0.78 1.85
C ASP A 62 -8.42 0.64 0.95
N ASP A 63 -9.29 -0.30 1.29
CA ASP A 63 -10.54 -0.52 0.57
C ASP A 63 -11.72 -0.20 1.49
N ASP A 64 -12.15 1.05 1.48
CA ASP A 64 -13.19 1.57 2.37
C ASP A 64 -14.57 1.25 1.81
N ARG A 65 -14.91 -0.04 1.75
CA ARG A 65 -16.09 -0.58 1.07
C ARG A 65 -17.41 -0.03 1.59
N GLN A 66 -17.46 0.41 2.85
CA GLN A 66 -18.67 0.97 3.46
C GLN A 66 -18.73 2.50 3.43
N THR A 67 -17.67 3.15 2.96
CA THR A 67 -17.61 4.60 2.89
C THR A 67 -17.96 5.08 1.48
N PRO A 68 -18.94 5.98 1.30
CA PRO A 68 -19.28 6.49 -0.02
C PRO A 68 -18.06 7.06 -0.74
N GLY A 69 -17.91 6.69 -2.02
CA GLY A 69 -16.77 7.13 -2.82
C GLY A 69 -15.47 6.39 -2.56
N ASN A 70 -15.43 5.51 -1.56
CA ASN A 70 -14.27 4.69 -1.18
C ASN A 70 -12.97 5.51 -1.20
N PRO A 71 -12.76 6.39 -0.20
CA PRO A 71 -11.63 7.32 -0.21
C PRO A 71 -10.27 6.63 -0.24
N GLY A 72 -10.14 5.44 0.35
CA GLY A 72 -8.88 4.69 0.32
C GLY A 72 -8.50 4.28 -1.09
N VAL A 73 -9.44 3.71 -1.85
CA VAL A 73 -9.20 3.33 -3.26
C VAL A 73 -8.93 4.56 -4.11
N THR A 74 -9.71 5.62 -3.91
CA THR A 74 -9.55 6.86 -4.67
C THR A 74 -8.16 7.46 -4.46
N ALA A 75 -7.70 7.53 -3.22
CA ALA A 75 -6.38 8.08 -2.89
C ALA A 75 -5.26 7.20 -3.45
N ALA A 76 -5.39 5.88 -3.35
CA ALA A 76 -4.36 4.96 -3.86
C ALA A 76 -4.24 5.06 -5.38
N ARG A 77 -5.36 5.11 -6.08
CA ARG A 77 -5.37 5.25 -7.55
C ARG A 77 -4.74 6.57 -7.98
N ALA A 78 -5.10 7.68 -7.32
CA ALA A 78 -4.54 8.99 -7.65
C ALA A 78 -3.03 9.02 -7.42
N ALA A 79 -2.55 8.45 -6.32
CA ALA A 79 -1.13 8.38 -6.01
C ALA A 79 -0.39 7.52 -7.04
N ALA A 80 -0.94 6.39 -7.43
CA ALA A 80 -0.34 5.51 -8.43
C ALA A 80 -0.23 6.18 -9.79
N ILE A 81 -1.29 6.85 -10.23
CA ILE A 81 -1.28 7.58 -11.51
C ILE A 81 -0.20 8.67 -11.48
N ALA A 82 -0.12 9.45 -10.40
CA ALA A 82 0.83 10.54 -10.28
C ALA A 82 2.29 10.06 -10.29
N ALA A 83 2.55 8.88 -9.73
CA ALA A 83 3.91 8.34 -9.61
C ALA A 83 4.27 7.37 -10.72
N GLY A 84 3.38 7.10 -11.68
CA GLY A 84 3.60 6.07 -12.69
C GLY A 84 3.80 4.69 -12.03
N ALA A 85 2.96 4.37 -11.06
CA ALA A 85 3.07 3.17 -10.25
C ALA A 85 1.81 2.30 -10.40
N ARG A 86 1.90 1.09 -9.89
CA ARG A 86 0.74 0.20 -9.75
C ARG A 86 0.06 0.46 -8.42
N TYR A 87 -1.18 0.01 -8.26
CA TYR A 87 -1.81 -0.03 -6.94
C TYR A 87 -2.41 -1.41 -6.69
N ALA A 88 -2.48 -1.79 -5.44
CA ALA A 88 -3.04 -3.05 -4.99
C ALA A 88 -4.01 -2.79 -3.84
N LEU A 89 -5.06 -3.60 -3.78
CA LEU A 89 -6.07 -3.53 -2.73
C LEU A 89 -6.16 -4.90 -2.05
N PRO A 90 -6.61 -4.96 -0.79
CA PRO A 90 -6.84 -6.25 -0.15
C PRO A 90 -7.84 -7.07 -0.96
N GLU A 91 -7.54 -8.36 -1.16
CA GLU A 91 -8.45 -9.29 -1.83
C GLU A 91 -9.29 -9.99 -0.77
N TRP A 92 -10.53 -9.53 -0.59
CA TRP A 92 -11.39 -10.00 0.47
C TRP A 92 -12.08 -11.31 0.10
N PRO A 93 -11.96 -12.38 0.93
CA PRO A 93 -12.83 -13.55 0.79
C PRO A 93 -14.29 -13.14 1.00
N PRO A 94 -15.26 -13.88 0.41
CA PRO A 94 -16.68 -13.52 0.54
C PRO A 94 -17.18 -13.41 1.98
N ALA A 95 -16.58 -14.18 2.91
CA ALA A 95 -16.98 -14.16 4.31
C ALA A 95 -16.38 -13.02 5.12
N ALA A 96 -15.45 -12.24 4.53
CA ALA A 96 -14.79 -11.16 5.26
C ALA A 96 -15.76 -10.04 5.61
N PRO A 97 -15.77 -9.57 6.88
CA PRO A 97 -16.64 -8.45 7.26
C PRO A 97 -16.36 -7.19 6.45
N LEU A 98 -17.41 -6.47 6.07
CA LEU A 98 -17.29 -5.30 5.21
C LEU A 98 -16.61 -4.09 5.87
N HIS A 99 -16.54 -4.07 7.20
CA HIS A 99 -15.88 -2.96 7.91
C HIS A 99 -14.35 -3.04 7.88
N LEU A 100 -13.79 -4.18 7.51
CA LEU A 100 -12.35 -4.31 7.33
C LEU A 100 -11.94 -3.55 6.07
N SER A 101 -10.82 -2.84 6.12
CA SER A 101 -10.44 -1.95 5.01
C SER A 101 -9.01 -2.10 4.52
N ASP A 102 -8.04 -2.44 5.38
CA ASP A 102 -6.63 -2.42 4.98
C ASP A 102 -5.99 -3.82 5.00
N PHE A 103 -4.76 -3.90 4.52
CA PHE A 103 -4.02 -5.17 4.47
C PHE A 103 -3.77 -5.76 5.85
N ASN A 104 -3.58 -4.91 6.87
CA ASN A 104 -3.44 -5.37 8.23
C ASN A 104 -4.72 -6.04 8.73
N ASP A 105 -5.87 -5.44 8.42
CA ASP A 105 -7.18 -6.03 8.77
C ASP A 105 -7.35 -7.39 8.13
N LEU A 106 -7.03 -7.52 6.84
CA LEU A 106 -7.13 -8.78 6.11
C LEU A 106 -6.21 -9.83 6.73
N HIS A 107 -4.96 -9.48 6.99
CA HIS A 107 -3.97 -10.38 7.56
C HIS A 107 -4.40 -10.87 8.95
N THR A 108 -4.85 -9.96 9.80
CA THR A 108 -5.31 -10.28 11.16
C THR A 108 -6.56 -11.17 11.12
N TRP A 109 -7.50 -10.85 10.24
CA TRP A 109 -8.72 -11.65 10.08
C TRP A 109 -8.40 -13.07 9.59
N GLN A 110 -7.52 -13.21 8.62
CA GLN A 110 -7.11 -14.52 8.10
C GLN A 110 -6.42 -15.36 9.16
N LYS A 111 -5.57 -14.75 9.99
CA LYS A 111 -4.93 -15.45 11.11
C LYS A 111 -5.96 -15.94 12.14
N GLY A 112 -6.96 -15.13 12.44
CA GLY A 112 -8.01 -15.49 13.36
C GLY A 112 -8.92 -16.60 12.84
N ALA A 113 -8.99 -16.79 11.52
CA ALA A 113 -9.79 -17.83 10.87
C ALA A 113 -9.07 -19.20 10.83
N GLU A 114 -7.78 -19.21 11.08
CA GLU A 114 -6.99 -20.44 11.17
C GLU A 114 -7.21 -21.14 12.54
#